data_ce3857bd257ae15f120b09044d714460
#
_entry.id   ce3857bd257ae15f120b09044d714460
#
_cell.length_a   1.000
_cell.length_b   1.000
_cell.length_c   1.000
_cell.angle_alpha   90.00
_cell.angle_beta   90.00
_cell.angle_gamma   90.00
#
_symmetry.space_group_name_H-M   'P 1'
#
loop_
_entity.id
_entity.type
_entity.pdbx_description
1 polymer ?
#
loop_
_entity_poly.entity_id
_entity_poly.type
_entity_poly.pdbx_seq_one_letter_code
_entity_poly.pdbx_strand_id
1 'polypeptide(L)'
;MSVWSKINWNIIIRLLGTLLVIEGIFMSFSIIFSVYYQQDDWLPILISCLITSGFGLILFFSTTKEEVPTMGRREGYIIVAFAWVLISLYGAFPFFLHGSIPSFTDAYFETMSGFTTTGASILTDIEALPKGLLFWRSVTQWIGGMGIIVFSLAILPFLGIGGMQLFVAEVPGPVADKLHPRIHGTARRLWIIYVILTAALTILLMVGKLDFFDLRAYCLGPGLHRDCG
;
A
#
# COMPACT_ATOMS: atom_id res chain seq x y z
N MET A 1 -33.71 -15.30 -1.88
CA MET A 1 -32.33 -15.89 -1.78
C MET A 1 -31.39 -14.76 -1.41
N SER A 2 -30.78 -14.81 -0.23
CA SER A 2 -29.98 -13.69 0.28
C SER A 2 -28.71 -13.49 -0.58
N VAL A 3 -28.48 -12.26 -0.99
CA VAL A 3 -27.32 -11.84 -1.81
C VAL A 3 -25.99 -12.18 -1.12
N TRP A 4 -26.00 -12.41 0.20
CA TRP A 4 -24.85 -12.70 1.07
C TRP A 4 -24.40 -14.16 1.08
N SER A 5 -25.22 -15.10 0.61
CA SER A 5 -24.93 -16.55 0.69
C SER A 5 -23.92 -17.06 -0.34
N LYS A 6 -23.35 -16.20 -1.19
CA LYS A 6 -22.38 -16.58 -2.23
C LYS A 6 -21.00 -15.89 -2.09
N ILE A 7 -20.77 -15.13 -1.00
CA ILE A 7 -19.48 -14.46 -0.78
C ILE A 7 -18.53 -15.44 -0.09
N ASN A 8 -17.37 -15.67 -0.69
CA ASN A 8 -16.34 -16.51 -0.08
C ASN A 8 -15.48 -15.68 0.90
N TRP A 9 -15.89 -15.67 2.17
CA TRP A 9 -15.19 -14.95 3.24
C TRP A 9 -13.78 -15.49 3.50
N ASN A 10 -13.52 -16.78 3.26
CA ASN A 10 -12.20 -17.37 3.47
C ASN A 10 -11.14 -16.74 2.59
N ILE A 11 -11.45 -16.46 1.31
CA ILE A 11 -10.53 -15.79 0.39
C ILE A 11 -10.28 -14.35 0.83
N ILE A 12 -11.34 -13.64 1.22
CA ILE A 12 -11.26 -12.24 1.65
C ILE A 12 -10.33 -12.13 2.86
N ILE A 13 -10.60 -12.91 3.91
CA ILE A 13 -9.83 -12.88 5.16
C ILE A 13 -8.36 -13.27 4.90
N ARG A 14 -8.13 -14.28 4.08
CA ARG A 14 -6.77 -14.73 3.75
C ARG A 14 -5.97 -13.66 3.01
N LEU A 15 -6.57 -12.99 2.02
CA LEU A 15 -5.90 -11.93 1.28
C LEU A 15 -5.62 -10.71 2.16
N LEU A 16 -6.59 -10.31 3.00
CA LEU A 16 -6.38 -9.22 3.96
C LEU A 16 -5.28 -9.57 4.97
N GLY A 17 -5.25 -10.81 5.48
CA GLY A 17 -4.16 -11.28 6.34
C GLY A 17 -2.80 -11.21 5.65
N THR A 18 -2.73 -11.61 4.37
CA THR A 18 -1.48 -11.53 3.59
C THR A 18 -1.02 -10.08 3.42
N LEU A 19 -1.93 -9.13 3.15
CA LEU A 19 -1.61 -7.71 3.01
C LEU A 19 -1.03 -7.14 4.32
N LEU A 20 -1.62 -7.48 5.47
CA LEU A 20 -1.11 -7.05 6.78
C LEU A 20 0.27 -7.62 7.09
N VAL A 21 0.55 -8.87 6.72
CA VAL A 21 1.90 -9.44 6.88
C VAL A 21 2.91 -8.68 6.02
N ILE A 22 2.57 -8.38 4.78
CA ILE A 22 3.42 -7.59 3.87
C ILE A 22 3.66 -6.19 4.45
N GLU A 23 2.64 -5.54 4.97
CA GLU A 23 2.73 -4.24 5.63
C GLU A 23 3.70 -4.28 6.82
N GLY A 24 3.58 -5.28 7.70
CA GLY A 24 4.51 -5.47 8.81
C GLY A 24 5.96 -5.69 8.35
N ILE A 25 6.19 -6.40 7.26
CA ILE A 25 7.52 -6.54 6.66
C ILE A 25 8.05 -5.17 6.23
N PHE A 26 7.24 -4.32 5.59
CA PHE A 26 7.65 -2.97 5.22
C PHE A 26 7.92 -2.08 6.44
N MET A 27 7.11 -2.21 7.53
CA MET A 27 7.39 -1.53 8.80
C MET A 27 8.76 -1.92 9.37
N SER A 28 9.17 -3.19 9.25
CA SER A 28 10.45 -3.64 9.78
C SER A 28 11.65 -2.91 9.15
N PHE A 29 11.55 -2.47 7.90
CA PHE A 29 12.60 -1.66 7.28
C PHE A 29 12.77 -0.29 7.96
N SER A 30 11.70 0.28 8.54
CA SER A 30 11.75 1.56 9.26
C SER A 30 12.60 1.46 10.53
N ILE A 31 12.66 0.28 11.15
CA ILE A 31 13.50 0.03 12.34
C ILE A 31 14.98 0.24 12.01
N ILE A 32 15.41 -0.16 10.81
CA ILE A 32 16.81 -0.01 10.38
C ILE A 32 17.23 1.47 10.42
N PHE A 33 16.34 2.37 9.98
CA PHE A 33 16.60 3.82 9.99
C PHE A 33 16.57 4.39 11.41
N SER A 34 15.61 3.96 12.24
CA SER A 34 15.55 4.36 13.62
C SER A 34 16.84 4.00 14.39
N VAL A 35 17.32 2.78 14.24
CA VAL A 35 18.56 2.30 14.89
C VAL A 35 19.79 3.01 14.31
N TYR A 36 19.86 3.21 12.99
CA TYR A 36 20.98 3.88 12.34
C TYR A 36 21.15 5.33 12.83
N TYR A 37 20.03 6.05 13.00
CA TYR A 37 20.04 7.43 13.50
C TYR A 37 19.98 7.53 15.03
N GLN A 38 20.05 6.39 15.75
CA GLN A 38 20.04 6.31 17.23
C GLN A 38 18.85 7.05 17.87
N GLN A 39 17.66 6.86 17.32
CA GLN A 39 16.42 7.48 17.82
C GLN A 39 15.57 6.48 18.59
N ASP A 40 14.69 6.99 19.46
CA ASP A 40 13.90 6.17 20.41
C ASP A 40 12.62 5.59 19.79
N ASP A 41 12.39 5.79 18.50
CA ASP A 41 11.19 5.33 17.79
C ASP A 41 11.23 3.86 17.34
N TRP A 42 12.37 3.16 17.52
CA TRP A 42 12.52 1.75 17.13
C TRP A 42 11.57 0.81 17.86
N LEU A 43 11.34 1.05 19.18
CA LEU A 43 10.49 0.19 20.00
C LEU A 43 9.00 0.29 19.64
N PRO A 44 8.41 1.49 19.52
CA PRO A 44 7.05 1.66 18.99
C PRO A 44 6.84 1.05 17.61
N ILE A 45 7.81 1.20 16.69
CA ILE A 45 7.73 0.60 15.35
C ILE A 45 7.79 -0.93 15.44
N LEU A 46 8.66 -1.49 16.27
CA LEU A 46 8.77 -2.94 16.46
C LEU A 46 7.46 -3.54 17.02
N ILE A 47 6.88 -2.92 18.04
CA ILE A 47 5.61 -3.36 18.64
C ILE A 47 4.51 -3.31 17.56
N SER A 48 4.42 -2.22 16.79
CA SER A 48 3.46 -2.08 15.71
C SER A 48 3.63 -3.16 14.64
N CYS A 49 4.87 -3.44 14.24
CA CYS A 49 5.22 -4.49 13.29
C CYS A 49 4.75 -5.87 13.79
N LEU A 50 5.00 -6.19 15.07
CA LEU A 50 4.59 -7.46 15.66
C LEU A 50 3.07 -7.60 15.76
N ILE A 51 2.36 -6.53 16.14
CA ILE A 51 0.89 -6.51 16.20
C ILE A 51 0.31 -6.71 14.80
N THR A 52 0.78 -5.95 13.82
CA THR A 52 0.28 -5.99 12.43
C THR A 52 0.56 -7.35 11.79
N SER A 53 1.81 -7.83 11.86
CA SER A 53 2.18 -9.14 11.31
C SER A 53 1.50 -10.29 12.06
N GLY A 54 1.42 -10.22 13.38
CA GLY A 54 0.79 -11.23 14.21
C GLY A 54 -0.69 -11.37 13.90
N PHE A 55 -1.42 -10.27 13.80
CA PHE A 55 -2.82 -10.27 13.42
C PHE A 55 -3.00 -10.76 11.96
N GLY A 56 -2.15 -10.32 11.04
CA GLY A 56 -2.13 -10.80 9.67
C GLY A 56 -1.94 -12.31 9.56
N LEU A 57 -1.01 -12.88 10.34
CA LEU A 57 -0.79 -14.33 10.40
C LEU A 57 -1.98 -15.09 11.00
N ILE A 58 -2.60 -14.55 12.06
CA ILE A 58 -3.81 -15.13 12.65
C ILE A 58 -4.91 -15.21 11.58
N LEU A 59 -5.17 -14.13 10.84
CA LEU A 59 -6.15 -14.13 9.76
C LEU A 59 -5.78 -15.14 8.67
N PHE A 60 -4.51 -15.20 8.28
CA PHE A 60 -4.04 -16.10 7.24
C PHE A 60 -4.22 -17.58 7.61
N PHE A 61 -3.89 -17.97 8.84
CA PHE A 61 -4.00 -19.35 9.31
C PHE A 61 -5.42 -19.74 9.77
N SER A 62 -6.28 -18.76 10.08
CA SER A 62 -7.68 -19.01 10.44
C SER A 62 -8.51 -19.50 9.25
N THR A 63 -7.98 -19.39 8.02
CA THR A 63 -8.69 -19.77 6.81
C THR A 63 -8.15 -21.08 6.26
N THR A 64 -9.07 -22.01 5.97
CA THR A 64 -8.72 -23.30 5.33
C THR A 64 -8.32 -23.05 3.87
N LYS A 65 -7.35 -23.87 3.39
CA LYS A 65 -7.02 -23.95 1.95
C LYS A 65 -8.16 -24.68 1.23
N GLU A 66 -9.21 -23.96 0.87
CA GLU A 66 -10.12 -24.47 -0.15
C GLU A 66 -9.49 -24.29 -1.53
N GLU A 67 -9.69 -25.26 -2.41
CA GLU A 67 -9.30 -25.18 -3.81
C GLU A 67 -9.82 -23.87 -4.40
N VAL A 68 -8.96 -23.14 -5.09
CA VAL A 68 -9.11 -21.76 -5.55
C VAL A 68 -10.47 -21.58 -6.25
N PRO A 69 -11.51 -21.11 -5.56
CA PRO A 69 -12.73 -20.73 -6.24
C PRO A 69 -12.44 -19.48 -7.06
N THR A 70 -13.00 -19.39 -8.23
CA THR A 70 -12.90 -18.21 -9.09
C THR A 70 -13.39 -16.98 -8.34
N MET A 71 -12.49 -16.04 -8.07
CA MET A 71 -12.78 -14.80 -7.38
C MET A 71 -13.78 -13.98 -8.20
N GLY A 72 -14.95 -13.70 -7.64
CA GLY A 72 -15.98 -12.91 -8.28
C GLY A 72 -15.70 -11.40 -8.17
N ARG A 73 -16.43 -10.61 -8.96
CA ARG A 73 -16.31 -9.14 -8.95
C ARG A 73 -16.63 -8.53 -7.57
N ARG A 74 -17.59 -9.13 -6.85
CA ARG A 74 -18.05 -8.64 -5.55
C ARG A 74 -17.00 -8.80 -4.47
N GLU A 75 -16.34 -9.96 -4.42
CA GLU A 75 -15.24 -10.22 -3.51
C GLU A 75 -14.10 -9.24 -3.75
N GLY A 76 -13.77 -8.93 -4.99
CA GLY A 76 -12.74 -7.96 -5.33
C GLY A 76 -13.01 -6.56 -4.76
N TYR A 77 -14.22 -6.03 -4.89
CA TYR A 77 -14.57 -4.71 -4.31
C TYR A 77 -14.52 -4.71 -2.79
N ILE A 78 -15.01 -5.79 -2.15
CA ILE A 78 -14.98 -5.93 -0.69
C ILE A 78 -13.55 -5.98 -0.19
N ILE A 79 -12.69 -6.79 -0.82
CA ILE A 79 -11.27 -6.90 -0.46
C ILE A 79 -10.60 -5.54 -0.51
N VAL A 80 -10.80 -4.79 -1.59
CA VAL A 80 -10.15 -3.49 -1.76
C VAL A 80 -10.64 -2.49 -0.71
N ALA A 81 -11.94 -2.38 -0.48
CA ALA A 81 -12.49 -1.47 0.53
C ALA A 81 -11.95 -1.78 1.93
N PHE A 82 -11.97 -3.06 2.33
CA PHE A 82 -11.44 -3.48 3.62
C PHE A 82 -9.91 -3.38 3.70
N ALA A 83 -9.19 -3.61 2.60
CA ALA A 83 -7.74 -3.45 2.56
C ALA A 83 -7.33 -2.02 2.92
N TRP A 84 -7.91 -1.01 2.27
CA TRP A 84 -7.60 0.41 2.57
C TRP A 84 -7.87 0.77 4.03
N VAL A 85 -9.00 0.30 4.58
CA VAL A 85 -9.35 0.54 5.99
C VAL A 85 -8.35 -0.14 6.92
N LEU A 86 -8.03 -1.42 6.69
CA LEU A 86 -7.18 -2.21 7.58
C LEU A 86 -5.72 -1.76 7.53
N ILE A 87 -5.13 -1.59 6.34
CA ILE A 87 -3.74 -1.13 6.23
C ILE A 87 -3.57 0.25 6.85
N SER A 88 -4.55 1.15 6.71
CA SER A 88 -4.46 2.47 7.36
C SER A 88 -4.61 2.38 8.87
N LEU A 89 -5.44 1.45 9.37
CA LEU A 89 -5.65 1.22 10.79
C LEU A 89 -4.37 0.72 11.47
N TYR A 90 -3.75 -0.30 10.89
CA TYR A 90 -2.54 -0.90 11.44
C TYR A 90 -1.32 -0.03 11.19
N GLY A 91 -1.26 0.64 10.05
CA GLY A 91 -0.21 1.60 9.72
C GLY A 91 -0.16 2.83 10.62
N ALA A 92 -1.25 3.15 11.33
CA ALA A 92 -1.31 4.23 12.30
C ALA A 92 -0.61 3.94 13.63
N PHE A 93 -0.45 2.65 13.99
CA PHE A 93 0.12 2.27 15.29
C PHE A 93 1.51 2.84 15.57
N PRO A 94 2.47 2.89 14.64
CA PRO A 94 3.78 3.47 14.92
C PRO A 94 3.70 4.92 15.40
N PHE A 95 2.86 5.75 14.78
CA PHE A 95 2.68 7.15 15.13
C PHE A 95 2.00 7.32 16.48
N PHE A 96 0.96 6.51 16.73
CA PHE A 96 0.19 6.54 17.97
C PHE A 96 0.99 6.02 19.16
N LEU A 97 1.67 4.87 19.02
CA LEU A 97 2.45 4.27 20.10
C LEU A 97 3.70 5.08 20.46
N HIS A 98 4.29 5.78 19.49
CA HIS A 98 5.38 6.70 19.76
C HIS A 98 4.89 8.00 20.43
N GLY A 99 3.62 8.35 20.29
CA GLY A 99 3.06 9.60 20.81
C GLY A 99 3.35 10.83 19.94
N SER A 100 3.95 10.66 18.76
CA SER A 100 4.13 11.76 17.78
C SER A 100 2.80 12.34 17.32
N ILE A 101 1.78 11.49 17.24
CA ILE A 101 0.39 11.86 16.97
C ILE A 101 -0.45 11.26 18.10
N PRO A 102 -0.79 12.06 19.15
CA PRO A 102 -1.46 11.55 20.34
C PRO A 102 -2.89 11.07 20.09
N SER A 103 -3.57 11.64 19.07
CA SER A 103 -4.92 11.23 18.70
C SER A 103 -4.85 10.06 17.73
N PHE A 104 -5.51 8.95 18.06
CA PHE A 104 -5.59 7.79 17.14
C PHE A 104 -6.31 8.12 15.84
N THR A 105 -7.34 8.97 15.89
CA THR A 105 -8.07 9.42 14.69
C THR A 105 -7.16 10.19 13.75
N ASP A 106 -6.29 11.04 14.30
CA ASP A 106 -5.34 11.84 13.54
C ASP A 106 -4.23 10.96 12.95
N ALA A 107 -3.72 9.99 13.73
CA ALA A 107 -2.76 9.00 13.24
C ALA A 107 -3.35 8.16 12.09
N TYR A 108 -4.61 7.75 12.22
CA TYR A 108 -5.33 7.04 11.17
C TYR A 108 -5.50 7.91 9.92
N PHE A 109 -5.88 9.19 10.08
CA PHE A 109 -6.01 10.12 8.97
C PHE A 109 -4.69 10.31 8.22
N GLU A 110 -3.58 10.54 8.95
CA GLU A 110 -2.24 10.69 8.37
C GLU A 110 -1.84 9.46 7.56
N THR A 111 -2.09 8.27 8.11
CA THR A 111 -1.75 7.00 7.45
C THR A 111 -2.66 6.72 6.25
N MET A 112 -3.96 6.98 6.37
CA MET A 112 -4.91 6.86 5.26
C MET A 112 -4.56 7.81 4.13
N SER A 113 -4.20 9.06 4.46
CA SER A 113 -3.71 10.04 3.49
C SER A 113 -2.42 9.58 2.80
N GLY A 114 -1.53 8.95 3.55
CA GLY A 114 -0.32 8.33 3.00
C GLY A 114 -0.66 7.23 1.99
N PHE A 115 -1.39 6.21 2.40
CA PHE A 115 -1.73 5.08 1.53
C PHE A 115 -2.58 5.47 0.32
N THR A 116 -3.52 6.41 0.47
CA THR A 116 -4.31 6.90 -0.67
C THR A 116 -3.56 7.90 -1.54
N THR A 117 -2.30 8.22 -1.20
CA THR A 117 -1.47 9.21 -1.91
C THR A 117 -2.12 10.60 -2.01
N THR A 118 -2.99 10.93 -1.06
CA THR A 118 -3.69 12.22 -1.01
C THR A 118 -2.73 13.37 -0.66
N GLY A 119 -1.72 13.10 0.18
CA GLY A 119 -0.72 14.07 0.58
C GLY A 119 -1.20 15.09 1.62
N ALA A 120 -2.44 15.00 2.09
CA ALA A 120 -2.92 15.83 3.19
C ALA A 120 -2.24 15.38 4.51
N SER A 121 -1.77 16.32 5.31
CA SER A 121 -1.13 16.07 6.60
C SER A 121 -1.74 16.93 7.69
N ILE A 122 -1.85 16.34 8.87
CA ILE A 122 -2.20 17.07 10.11
C ILE A 122 -0.96 17.63 10.80
N LEU A 123 0.22 17.17 10.38
CA LEU A 123 1.49 17.59 10.95
C LEU A 123 1.86 18.99 10.42
N THR A 124 2.09 19.91 11.31
CA THR A 124 2.57 21.26 10.96
C THR A 124 4.04 21.27 10.59
N ASP A 125 4.83 20.39 11.22
CA ASP A 125 6.24 20.16 10.92
C ASP A 125 6.51 18.66 10.76
N ILE A 126 6.63 18.22 9.52
CA ILE A 126 6.85 16.82 9.18
C ILE A 126 8.29 16.41 9.47
N GLU A 127 9.24 17.34 9.35
CA GLU A 127 10.67 17.07 9.53
C GLU A 127 11.02 16.86 11.02
N ALA A 128 10.18 17.34 11.94
CA ALA A 128 10.33 17.10 13.38
C ALA A 128 10.05 15.63 13.79
N LEU A 129 9.45 14.83 12.92
CA LEU A 129 9.26 13.42 13.20
C LEU A 129 10.61 12.67 13.30
N PRO A 130 10.69 11.67 14.21
CA PRO A 130 11.82 10.73 14.20
C PRO A 130 12.02 10.08 12.84
N LYS A 131 13.28 9.83 12.50
CA LYS A 131 13.67 9.36 11.15
C LYS A 131 13.06 8.01 10.76
N GLY A 132 12.83 7.11 11.73
CA GLY A 132 12.13 5.84 11.49
C GLY A 132 10.67 6.05 11.13
N LEU A 133 9.97 6.94 11.85
CA LEU A 133 8.57 7.28 11.57
C LEU A 133 8.43 8.08 10.26
N LEU A 134 9.37 8.98 9.98
CA LEU A 134 9.39 9.72 8.72
C LEU A 134 9.61 8.78 7.52
N PHE A 135 10.49 7.78 7.68
CA PHE A 135 10.67 6.74 6.69
C PHE A 135 9.38 5.92 6.51
N TRP A 136 8.74 5.50 7.61
CA TRP A 136 7.47 4.79 7.54
C TRP A 136 6.40 5.58 6.79
N ARG A 137 6.24 6.87 7.10
CA ARG A 137 5.33 7.77 6.39
C ARG A 137 5.58 7.79 4.88
N SER A 138 6.85 7.86 4.48
CA SER A 138 7.23 7.83 3.06
C SER A 138 6.93 6.50 2.40
N VAL A 139 7.14 5.38 3.14
CA VAL A 139 6.84 4.02 2.67
C VAL A 139 5.34 3.82 2.47
N THR A 140 4.46 4.31 3.37
CA THR A 140 3.02 4.20 3.19
C THR A 140 2.58 4.83 1.87
N GLN A 141 3.12 5.99 1.55
CA GLN A 141 2.81 6.70 0.32
C GLN A 141 3.35 5.98 -0.93
N TRP A 142 4.55 5.42 -0.84
CA TRP A 142 5.15 4.64 -1.93
C TRP A 142 4.36 3.35 -2.21
N ILE A 143 3.99 2.60 -1.16
CA ILE A 143 3.14 1.40 -1.28
C ILE A 143 1.77 1.78 -1.85
N GLY A 144 1.20 2.89 -1.38
CA GLY A 144 -0.08 3.40 -1.83
C GLY A 144 -0.11 3.71 -3.32
N GLY A 145 0.92 4.40 -3.84
CA GLY A 145 1.05 4.68 -5.27
C GLY A 145 1.09 3.41 -6.11
N MET A 146 1.82 2.40 -5.63
CA MET A 146 1.86 1.09 -6.27
C MET A 146 0.52 0.35 -6.16
N GLY A 147 -0.15 0.43 -5.01
CA GLY A 147 -1.46 -0.16 -4.76
C GLY A 147 -2.52 0.36 -5.72
N ILE A 148 -2.55 1.67 -6.00
CA ILE A 148 -3.47 2.28 -6.95
C ILE A 148 -3.24 1.75 -8.38
N ILE A 149 -2.00 1.57 -8.81
CA ILE A 149 -1.67 1.01 -10.13
C ILE A 149 -2.22 -0.41 -10.26
N VAL A 150 -1.95 -1.27 -9.26
CA VAL A 150 -2.42 -2.66 -9.25
C VAL A 150 -3.94 -2.72 -9.20
N PHE A 151 -4.55 -1.87 -8.38
CA PHE A 151 -6.00 -1.77 -8.23
C PHE A 151 -6.69 -1.33 -9.52
N SER A 152 -6.16 -0.30 -10.19
CA SER A 152 -6.70 0.17 -11.47
C SER A 152 -6.69 -0.93 -12.52
N LEU A 153 -5.60 -1.69 -12.62
CA LEU A 153 -5.49 -2.81 -13.52
C LEU A 153 -6.44 -3.97 -13.18
N ALA A 154 -6.67 -4.21 -11.89
CA ALA A 154 -7.59 -5.26 -11.44
C ALA A 154 -9.05 -4.90 -11.74
N ILE A 155 -9.42 -3.62 -11.64
CA ILE A 155 -10.80 -3.14 -11.85
C ILE A 155 -11.12 -2.87 -13.32
N LEU A 156 -10.17 -2.39 -14.11
CA LEU A 156 -10.39 -2.01 -15.52
C LEU A 156 -11.16 -3.07 -16.34
N PRO A 157 -10.84 -4.37 -16.26
CA PRO A 157 -11.58 -5.42 -16.97
C PRO A 157 -13.04 -5.56 -16.51
N PHE A 158 -13.32 -5.22 -15.23
CA PHE A 158 -14.66 -5.31 -14.66
C PHE A 158 -15.57 -4.14 -15.03
N LEU A 159 -14.98 -2.97 -15.30
CA LEU A 159 -15.74 -1.79 -15.71
C LEU A 159 -16.13 -1.83 -17.20
N GLY A 160 -15.64 -2.81 -17.97
CA GLY A 160 -15.90 -2.87 -19.40
C GLY A 160 -15.29 -1.71 -20.20
N ILE A 161 -14.50 -0.86 -19.54
CA ILE A 161 -13.81 0.28 -20.12
C ILE A 161 -12.43 -0.17 -20.59
N GLY A 162 -12.42 -1.07 -21.55
CA GLY A 162 -11.20 -1.39 -22.27
C GLY A 162 -11.55 -1.39 -23.73
N GLY A 163 -10.75 -0.77 -24.57
CA GLY A 163 -10.88 -0.73 -26.01
C GLY A 163 -11.07 -2.09 -26.72
N MET A 164 -11.28 -3.13 -25.92
CA MET A 164 -11.54 -4.50 -26.34
C MET A 164 -12.99 -4.71 -26.81
N GLN A 165 -13.95 -3.88 -26.37
CA GLN A 165 -15.31 -3.95 -26.91
C GLN A 165 -15.37 -3.45 -28.36
N LEU A 166 -14.54 -2.46 -28.71
CA LEU A 166 -14.39 -2.06 -30.12
C LEU A 166 -13.63 -3.11 -30.93
N PHE A 167 -12.63 -3.78 -30.34
CA PHE A 167 -11.83 -4.78 -31.06
C PHE A 167 -12.56 -6.13 -31.21
N VAL A 168 -13.41 -6.51 -30.25
CA VAL A 168 -14.24 -7.73 -30.32
C VAL A 168 -15.41 -7.54 -31.28
N ALA A 169 -15.86 -6.31 -31.51
CA ALA A 169 -16.89 -6.02 -32.52
C ALA A 169 -16.36 -6.14 -33.94
N GLU A 170 -15.04 -6.03 -34.15
CA GLU A 170 -14.42 -6.09 -35.50
C GLU A 170 -13.79 -7.45 -35.86
N VAL A 171 -13.59 -8.35 -34.87
CA VAL A 171 -12.97 -9.67 -35.09
C VAL A 171 -13.89 -10.78 -34.61
N PRO A 172 -14.63 -11.47 -35.48
CA PRO A 172 -15.41 -12.64 -35.09
C PRO A 172 -14.50 -13.83 -34.85
N GLY A 173 -14.31 -14.21 -33.56
CA GLY A 173 -13.58 -15.42 -33.16
C GLY A 173 -13.64 -15.69 -31.65
N PRO A 174 -13.57 -16.96 -31.20
CA PRO A 174 -13.68 -17.34 -29.81
C PRO A 174 -12.39 -17.03 -29.04
N VAL A 175 -12.27 -15.82 -28.46
CA VAL A 175 -11.07 -15.38 -27.73
C VAL A 175 -11.39 -14.99 -26.29
N ALA A 176 -12.31 -15.68 -25.64
CA ALA A 176 -12.70 -15.39 -24.25
C ALA A 176 -11.66 -15.84 -23.20
N ASP A 177 -10.69 -16.69 -23.57
CA ASP A 177 -9.86 -17.43 -22.60
C ASP A 177 -8.45 -16.89 -22.34
N LYS A 178 -8.05 -15.75 -22.96
CA LYS A 178 -6.64 -15.27 -22.88
C LYS A 178 -6.41 -13.94 -22.14
N LEU A 179 -7.36 -13.45 -21.35
CA LEU A 179 -7.22 -12.17 -20.65
C LEU A 179 -6.40 -12.25 -19.35
N HIS A 180 -6.44 -13.38 -18.65
CA HIS A 180 -5.75 -13.56 -17.37
C HIS A 180 -4.21 -13.39 -17.44
N PRO A 181 -3.48 -13.98 -18.40
CA PRO A 181 -2.03 -13.83 -18.44
C PRO A 181 -1.56 -12.43 -18.83
N ARG A 182 -2.36 -11.65 -19.54
CA ARG A 182 -2.00 -10.28 -19.97
C ARG A 182 -2.05 -9.27 -18.83
N ILE A 183 -3.02 -9.38 -17.92
CA ILE A 183 -3.16 -8.46 -16.76
C ILE A 183 -1.98 -8.61 -15.80
N HIS A 184 -1.61 -9.84 -15.44
CA HIS A 184 -0.43 -10.11 -14.61
C HIS A 184 0.88 -9.60 -15.24
N GLY A 185 1.04 -9.79 -16.55
CA GLY A 185 2.19 -9.29 -17.30
C GLY A 185 2.27 -7.76 -17.31
N THR A 186 1.14 -7.09 -17.47
CA THR A 186 1.06 -5.62 -17.46
C THR A 186 1.32 -5.06 -16.08
N ALA A 187 0.70 -5.62 -15.02
CA ALA A 187 0.94 -5.24 -13.64
C ALA A 187 2.43 -5.34 -13.28
N ARG A 188 3.07 -6.48 -13.60
CA ARG A 188 4.50 -6.68 -13.34
C ARG A 188 5.37 -5.65 -14.07
N ARG A 189 5.09 -5.33 -15.32
CA ARG A 189 5.86 -4.33 -16.08
C ARG A 189 5.72 -2.93 -15.47
N LEU A 190 4.52 -2.52 -15.10
CA LEU A 190 4.28 -1.24 -14.45
C LEU A 190 4.98 -1.16 -13.09
N TRP A 191 4.98 -2.25 -12.34
CA TRP A 191 5.70 -2.36 -11.08
C TRP A 191 7.20 -2.16 -11.24
N ILE A 192 7.80 -2.82 -12.23
CA ILE A 192 9.22 -2.68 -12.55
C ILE A 192 9.54 -1.23 -12.96
N ILE A 193 8.71 -0.64 -13.82
CA ILE A 193 8.89 0.76 -14.25
C ILE A 193 8.81 1.70 -13.05
N TYR A 194 7.84 1.51 -12.14
CA TYR A 194 7.69 2.31 -10.94
C TYR A 194 8.93 2.26 -10.04
N VAL A 195 9.48 1.06 -9.81
CA VAL A 195 10.72 0.87 -9.04
C VAL A 195 11.91 1.52 -9.73
N ILE A 196 12.05 1.35 -11.06
CA ILE A 196 13.14 1.98 -11.84
C ILE A 196 13.05 3.50 -11.77
N LEU A 197 11.86 4.07 -11.94
CA LEU A 197 11.66 5.52 -11.85
C LEU A 197 11.98 6.06 -10.47
N THR A 198 11.57 5.35 -9.41
CA THR A 198 11.90 5.72 -8.03
C THR A 198 13.42 5.69 -7.81
N ALA A 199 14.10 4.62 -8.25
CA ALA A 199 15.55 4.51 -8.14
C ALA A 199 16.27 5.59 -8.95
N ALA A 200 15.85 5.85 -10.19
CA ALA A 200 16.42 6.88 -11.04
C ALA A 200 16.27 8.29 -10.43
N LEU A 201 15.07 8.61 -9.91
CA LEU A 201 14.83 9.87 -9.23
C LEU A 201 15.68 10.00 -7.97
N THR A 202 15.79 8.94 -7.17
CA THR A 202 16.65 8.92 -5.98
C THR A 202 18.12 9.21 -6.34
N ILE A 203 18.65 8.55 -7.37
CA ILE A 203 20.03 8.78 -7.84
C ILE A 203 20.23 10.21 -8.35
N LEU A 204 19.29 10.71 -9.13
CA LEU A 204 19.36 12.05 -9.72
C LEU A 204 19.37 13.14 -8.64
N LEU A 205 18.57 12.98 -7.61
CA LEU A 205 18.55 13.90 -6.48
C LEU A 205 19.82 13.80 -5.62
N MET A 206 20.41 12.60 -5.44
CA MET A 206 21.71 12.43 -4.77
C MET A 206 22.83 13.18 -5.48
N VAL A 207 22.83 13.21 -6.81
CA VAL A 207 23.78 14.00 -7.61
C VAL A 207 23.56 15.51 -7.39
N GLY A 208 22.32 15.94 -7.10
CA GLY A 208 21.95 17.32 -6.82
C GLY A 208 22.37 17.85 -5.44
N LYS A 209 23.17 17.09 -4.65
CA LYS A 209 23.65 17.45 -3.30
C LYS A 209 22.55 17.60 -2.22
N LEU A 210 21.39 17.03 -2.42
CA LEU A 210 20.40 16.91 -1.37
C LEU A 210 20.81 15.79 -0.40
N ASP A 211 20.55 15.95 0.90
CA ASP A 211 20.88 14.92 1.87
C ASP A 211 20.05 13.65 1.60
N PHE A 212 20.64 12.47 1.81
CA PHE A 212 20.02 11.18 1.46
C PHE A 212 18.65 11.00 2.12
N PHE A 213 18.43 11.61 3.27
CA PHE A 213 17.18 11.51 3.99
C PHE A 213 16.09 12.44 3.44
N ASP A 214 16.45 13.68 3.10
CA ASP A 214 15.58 14.64 2.42
C ASP A 214 15.13 14.08 1.06
N LEU A 215 16.02 13.40 0.38
CA LEU A 215 15.78 12.75 -0.89
C LEU A 215 14.66 11.69 -0.85
N ARG A 216 14.63 10.85 0.18
CA ARG A 216 13.59 9.82 0.32
C ARG A 216 12.22 10.42 0.61
N ALA A 217 12.17 11.50 1.36
CA ALA A 217 10.93 12.25 1.58
C ALA A 217 10.38 12.78 0.24
N TYR A 218 11.24 13.23 -0.67
CA TYR A 218 10.82 13.69 -2.01
C TYR A 218 10.46 12.57 -2.97
N CYS A 219 11.19 11.46 -2.97
CA CYS A 219 10.94 10.36 -3.92
C CYS A 219 9.76 9.47 -3.53
N LEU A 220 9.48 9.36 -2.24
CA LEU A 220 8.46 8.48 -1.68
C LEU A 220 7.21 9.24 -1.21
N GLY A 221 7.25 10.57 -1.18
CA GLY A 221 6.14 11.42 -0.76
C GLY A 221 5.85 12.56 -1.75
N PRO A 222 4.69 13.24 -1.65
CA PRO A 222 4.43 14.45 -2.43
C PRO A 222 5.28 15.60 -1.89
N GLY A 223 6.51 15.66 -2.35
CA GLY A 223 7.42 16.72 -1.98
C GLY A 223 7.10 18.03 -2.68
N LEU A 224 6.03 18.71 -2.31
CA LEU A 224 5.75 20.05 -2.81
C LEU A 224 5.10 20.93 -1.74
N HIS A 225 5.81 21.20 -0.65
CA HIS A 225 5.64 22.42 0.11
C HIS A 225 6.93 22.71 0.91
N ARG A 226 7.97 23.19 0.21
CA ARG A 226 8.88 24.14 0.81
C ARG A 226 8.44 25.50 0.31
N ASP A 227 7.77 26.22 1.15
CA ASP A 227 7.72 27.67 1.03
C ASP A 227 9.16 28.16 1.11
N CYS A 228 9.66 28.71 -0.01
CA CYS A 228 10.83 29.55 -0.01
C CYS A 228 10.48 30.78 0.80
N GLY A 229 10.89 30.82 2.08
CA GLY A 229 10.95 31.96 2.93
C GLY A 229 12.40 32.34 3.16
#